data_a549771f9f4acf6e0840e4cc541d44f8
#
_entry.id   a549771f9f4acf6e0840e4cc541d44f8
#
_cell.length_a   1.000
_cell.length_b   1.000
_cell.length_c   1.000
_cell.angle_alpha   90.00
_cell.angle_beta   90.00
_cell.angle_gamma   90.00
#
_symmetry.space_group_name_H-M   'P 1'
#
loop_
_entity.id
_entity.type
_entity.pdbx_description
1 polymer ?
#
loop_
_entity_poly.entity_id
_entity_poly.type
_entity_poly.pdbx_seq_one_letter_code
_entity_poly.pdbx_strand_id
1 'polypeptide(L)'
;MYDVAIIGGGVIGSSIARELSKYKLKICVLEKELDVCCETSGRNSGVLHAGFNNKPKSLMAKFCVEGNENFDEIAKELDIPFKRTGKLVVGFTKEDKEKLIEMKEQGEINGVKGLEIIDKDRIKQLSPYVEGNFALYSPNTGILNPFIYTIAMAENAVENGVKYFLDNEVVNIKKSSDEDNNIFEIRTNKNIYKSKWIINCAGLNSDKIGKMLGIDEYTIHPCRGEYFILDQKVGRYLNMPAYPVPNPKMGGLGIHLTPSIDGNVFIGPSSEYIDSKDDYSTTKEVMDLLIKDGGRIFPHIRKEHFIRNFSGIRPKLVAKEQGGYDDFKIELREDISNFINLTGIESPGLTSAVPIA
;
A
#
# COMPACT_ATOMS: atom_id res chain seq x y z
N MET A 1 -14.22 16.49 -23.76
CA MET A 1 -13.33 15.38 -24.15
C MET A 1 -12.00 15.57 -23.45
N TYR A 2 -11.45 14.51 -22.87
CA TYR A 2 -10.17 14.47 -22.16
C TYR A 2 -9.10 13.77 -23.02
N ASP A 3 -7.84 14.08 -22.80
CA ASP A 3 -6.75 13.31 -23.38
C ASP A 3 -6.53 12.03 -22.56
N VAL A 4 -6.62 12.12 -21.23
CA VAL A 4 -6.47 10.98 -20.31
C VAL A 4 -7.57 11.00 -19.26
N ALA A 5 -8.21 9.85 -19.05
CA ALA A 5 -9.08 9.57 -17.91
C ALA A 5 -8.39 8.53 -16.99
N ILE A 6 -8.21 8.87 -15.74
CA ILE A 6 -7.67 7.99 -14.70
C ILE A 6 -8.87 7.48 -13.88
N ILE A 7 -8.97 6.17 -13.68
CA ILE A 7 -10.07 5.57 -12.91
C ILE A 7 -9.53 5.17 -11.54
N GLY A 8 -9.96 5.88 -10.50
CA GLY A 8 -9.55 5.72 -9.10
C GLY A 8 -8.69 6.86 -8.58
N GLY A 9 -9.13 7.49 -7.47
CA GLY A 9 -8.47 8.59 -6.74
C GLY A 9 -7.63 8.12 -5.53
N GLY A 10 -7.16 6.87 -5.55
CA GLY A 10 -6.19 6.38 -4.57
C GLY A 10 -4.78 6.93 -4.82
N VAL A 11 -3.80 6.54 -3.98
CA VAL A 11 -2.42 7.03 -4.06
C VAL A 11 -1.79 6.82 -5.45
N ILE A 12 -2.08 5.70 -6.12
CA ILE A 12 -1.54 5.41 -7.46
C ILE A 12 -2.13 6.36 -8.50
N GLY A 13 -3.47 6.46 -8.57
CA GLY A 13 -4.13 7.34 -9.53
C GLY A 13 -3.80 8.82 -9.30
N SER A 14 -3.70 9.25 -8.05
CA SER A 14 -3.31 10.63 -7.70
C SER A 14 -1.85 10.93 -8.03
N SER A 15 -0.93 9.96 -7.85
CA SER A 15 0.47 10.12 -8.27
C SER A 15 0.60 10.21 -9.79
N ILE A 16 -0.11 9.37 -10.55
CA ILE A 16 -0.14 9.43 -12.02
C ILE A 16 -0.77 10.75 -12.49
N ALA A 17 -1.86 11.19 -11.85
CA ALA A 17 -2.49 12.46 -12.18
C ALA A 17 -1.51 13.64 -12.00
N ARG A 18 -0.76 13.66 -10.89
CA ARG A 18 0.29 14.63 -10.62
C ARG A 18 1.41 14.58 -11.67
N GLU A 19 1.91 13.38 -11.98
CA GLU A 19 2.98 13.23 -12.96
C GLU A 19 2.55 13.73 -14.35
N LEU A 20 1.38 13.33 -14.80
CA LEU A 20 0.83 13.75 -16.09
C LEU A 20 0.46 15.24 -16.12
N SER A 21 0.19 15.88 -14.98
CA SER A 21 -0.12 17.32 -14.92
C SER A 21 1.04 18.24 -15.34
N LYS A 22 2.26 17.71 -15.40
CA LYS A 22 3.44 18.40 -15.93
C LYS A 22 3.37 18.64 -17.45
N TYR A 23 2.42 18.00 -18.13
CA TYR A 23 2.27 18.07 -19.57
C TYR A 23 1.00 18.82 -19.97
N LYS A 24 0.96 19.36 -21.21
CA LYS A 24 -0.21 20.05 -21.75
C LYS A 24 -1.31 19.07 -22.16
N LEU A 25 -1.89 18.36 -21.19
CA LEU A 25 -2.94 17.36 -21.37
C LEU A 25 -4.21 17.79 -20.61
N LYS A 26 -5.37 17.45 -21.17
CA LYS A 26 -6.64 17.54 -20.45
C LYS A 26 -6.88 16.22 -19.71
N ILE A 27 -6.70 16.23 -18.40
CA ILE A 27 -6.75 15.03 -17.57
C ILE A 27 -7.97 15.10 -16.65
N CYS A 28 -8.63 13.97 -16.46
CA CYS A 28 -9.61 13.81 -15.39
C CYS A 28 -9.35 12.53 -14.59
N VAL A 29 -9.71 12.59 -13.31
CA VAL A 29 -9.77 11.46 -12.40
C VAL A 29 -11.24 11.21 -12.07
N LEU A 30 -11.69 9.95 -12.22
CA LEU A 30 -13.02 9.49 -11.87
C LEU A 30 -12.90 8.63 -10.60
N GLU A 31 -13.47 9.12 -9.49
CA GLU A 31 -13.43 8.45 -8.19
C GLU A 31 -14.85 8.13 -7.75
N LYS A 32 -15.09 6.87 -7.31
CA LYS A 32 -16.42 6.42 -6.88
C LYS A 32 -16.83 6.98 -5.52
N GLU A 33 -15.86 7.24 -4.66
CA GLU A 33 -16.09 7.75 -3.32
C GLU A 33 -16.29 9.27 -3.29
N LEU A 34 -16.73 9.77 -2.15
CA LEU A 34 -16.94 11.21 -1.91
C LEU A 34 -15.65 12.01 -1.77
N ASP A 35 -14.51 11.31 -1.61
CA ASP A 35 -13.19 11.91 -1.48
C ASP A 35 -12.12 10.94 -2.00
N VAL A 36 -10.89 11.43 -2.15
CA VAL A 36 -9.72 10.61 -2.45
C VAL A 36 -9.31 9.78 -1.23
N CYS A 37 -8.52 8.72 -1.44
CA CYS A 37 -7.94 7.93 -0.34
C CYS A 37 -8.92 7.16 0.56
N CYS A 38 -10.16 6.97 0.18
CA CYS A 38 -11.19 6.34 1.03
C CYS A 38 -11.01 4.83 1.24
N GLU A 39 -10.33 4.13 0.32
CA GLU A 39 -10.16 2.67 0.37
C GLU A 39 -8.74 2.27 0.80
N THR A 40 -8.12 1.31 0.08
CA THR A 40 -6.83 0.69 0.42
C THR A 40 -5.72 1.71 0.75
N SER A 41 -5.68 2.83 0.03
CA SER A 41 -4.67 3.89 0.23
C SER A 41 -4.74 4.55 1.62
N GLY A 42 -5.93 4.74 2.19
CA GLY A 42 -6.14 5.30 3.53
C GLY A 42 -6.22 4.25 4.65
N ARG A 43 -6.30 2.96 4.31
CA ARG A 43 -6.58 1.89 5.26
C ARG A 43 -5.38 0.97 5.46
N ASN A 44 -4.24 1.55 5.82
CA ASN A 44 -2.97 0.85 6.05
C ASN A 44 -2.19 1.52 7.21
N SER A 45 -1.03 0.96 7.57
CA SER A 45 -0.22 1.45 8.70
C SER A 45 0.75 2.58 8.34
N GLY A 46 0.75 3.10 7.12
CA GLY A 46 1.59 4.22 6.71
C GLY A 46 3.10 3.93 6.73
N VAL A 47 3.52 2.70 6.47
CA VAL A 47 4.94 2.34 6.43
C VAL A 47 5.54 2.66 5.08
N LEU A 48 6.60 3.46 5.09
CA LEU A 48 7.50 3.66 3.97
C LEU A 48 8.52 2.52 3.95
N HIS A 49 8.23 1.47 3.19
CA HIS A 49 9.02 0.24 3.13
C HIS A 49 10.37 0.46 2.44
N ALA A 50 11.42 -0.24 2.91
CA ALA A 50 12.73 -0.19 2.27
C ALA A 50 12.91 -1.15 1.08
N GLY A 51 12.06 -2.18 0.95
CA GLY A 51 12.08 -3.10 -0.21
C GLY A 51 12.76 -4.46 0.02
N PHE A 52 13.30 -4.72 1.21
CA PHE A 52 14.05 -5.96 1.47
C PHE A 52 13.19 -7.24 1.50
N ASN A 53 11.88 -7.14 1.74
CA ASN A 53 10.96 -8.28 1.79
C ASN A 53 10.45 -8.73 0.41
N ASN A 54 10.65 -7.94 -0.62
CA ASN A 54 10.09 -8.23 -1.94
C ASN A 54 10.98 -9.20 -2.70
N LYS A 55 10.35 -10.04 -3.53
CA LYS A 55 11.07 -11.01 -4.36
C LYS A 55 12.03 -10.26 -5.32
N PRO A 56 13.30 -10.66 -5.39
CA PRO A 56 14.25 -10.03 -6.32
C PRO A 56 13.75 -10.01 -7.76
N LYS A 57 14.05 -8.94 -8.48
CA LYS A 57 13.65 -8.69 -9.87
C LYS A 57 12.15 -8.46 -10.09
N SER A 58 11.33 -8.43 -9.04
CA SER A 58 9.92 -8.06 -9.16
C SER A 58 9.74 -6.54 -9.32
N LEU A 59 8.61 -6.12 -9.88
CA LEU A 59 8.22 -4.71 -9.92
C LEU A 59 8.03 -4.15 -8.50
N MET A 60 7.49 -4.97 -7.58
CA MET A 60 7.39 -4.62 -6.16
C MET A 60 8.75 -4.26 -5.56
N ALA A 61 9.82 -5.06 -5.84
CA ALA A 61 11.16 -4.77 -5.32
C ALA A 61 11.71 -3.49 -5.94
N LYS A 62 11.67 -3.38 -7.27
CA LYS A 62 12.17 -2.23 -8.01
C LYS A 62 11.54 -0.92 -7.54
N PHE A 63 10.22 -0.83 -7.63
CA PHE A 63 9.51 0.42 -7.32
C PHE A 63 9.50 0.73 -5.82
N CYS A 64 9.57 -0.28 -4.93
CA CYS A 64 9.68 -0.02 -3.50
C CYS A 64 11.02 0.61 -3.13
N VAL A 65 12.13 0.10 -3.66
CA VAL A 65 13.46 0.67 -3.39
C VAL A 65 13.56 2.08 -3.95
N GLU A 66 13.17 2.28 -5.21
CA GLU A 66 13.18 3.57 -5.88
C GLU A 66 12.28 4.60 -5.16
N GLY A 67 11.06 4.20 -4.81
CA GLY A 67 10.13 5.08 -4.09
C GLY A 67 10.60 5.41 -2.68
N ASN A 68 11.28 4.49 -2.00
CA ASN A 68 11.88 4.76 -0.70
C ASN A 68 13.05 5.75 -0.82
N GLU A 69 13.96 5.57 -1.76
CA GLU A 69 15.13 6.44 -1.94
C GLU A 69 14.75 7.88 -2.27
N ASN A 70 13.70 8.09 -3.07
CA ASN A 70 13.28 9.41 -3.55
C ASN A 70 12.21 10.07 -2.66
N PHE A 71 11.76 9.42 -1.59
CA PHE A 71 10.62 9.91 -0.81
C PHE A 71 10.86 11.23 -0.09
N ASP A 72 12.08 11.46 0.39
CA ASP A 72 12.42 12.68 1.15
C ASP A 72 12.23 13.95 0.32
N GLU A 73 12.54 13.89 -0.98
CA GLU A 73 12.37 15.00 -1.91
C GLU A 73 10.87 15.30 -2.14
N ILE A 74 10.08 14.26 -2.39
CA ILE A 74 8.64 14.38 -2.59
C ILE A 74 7.94 14.87 -1.32
N ALA A 75 8.33 14.35 -0.17
CA ALA A 75 7.76 14.77 1.11
C ALA A 75 8.06 16.25 1.42
N LYS A 76 9.25 16.71 1.08
CA LYS A 76 9.63 18.12 1.23
C LYS A 76 8.87 19.01 0.23
N GLU A 77 8.73 18.57 -1.03
CA GLU A 77 8.05 19.33 -2.08
C GLU A 77 6.56 19.53 -1.77
N LEU A 78 5.91 18.52 -1.21
CA LEU A 78 4.47 18.50 -0.94
C LEU A 78 4.11 18.65 0.53
N ASP A 79 5.05 18.97 1.39
CA ASP A 79 4.89 19.14 2.84
C ASP A 79 4.24 17.93 3.52
N ILE A 80 4.64 16.71 3.11
CA ILE A 80 4.09 15.46 3.62
C ILE A 80 4.77 15.09 4.94
N PRO A 81 4.01 14.96 6.04
CA PRO A 81 4.57 14.52 7.31
C PRO A 81 5.07 13.07 7.23
N PHE A 82 6.39 12.88 7.45
CA PHE A 82 6.99 11.54 7.54
C PHE A 82 8.19 11.54 8.48
N LYS A 83 8.64 10.34 8.88
CA LYS A 83 9.86 10.15 9.68
C LYS A 83 10.61 8.92 9.21
N ARG A 84 11.93 9.04 9.05
CA ARG A 84 12.85 7.91 8.92
C ARG A 84 13.10 7.33 10.31
N THR A 85 12.35 6.31 10.69
CA THR A 85 12.42 5.70 12.03
C THR A 85 13.35 4.50 12.08
N GLY A 86 13.66 3.93 10.94
CA GLY A 86 14.14 2.56 10.84
C GLY A 86 13.03 1.55 11.13
N LYS A 87 13.40 0.26 11.13
CA LYS A 87 12.49 -0.87 11.41
C LYS A 87 13.29 -2.06 11.94
N LEU A 88 12.68 -2.83 12.84
CA LEU A 88 13.19 -4.11 13.32
C LEU A 88 12.32 -5.25 12.82
N VAL A 89 12.95 -6.28 12.22
CA VAL A 89 12.33 -7.60 12.07
C VAL A 89 12.95 -8.50 13.12
N VAL A 90 12.14 -8.93 14.10
CA VAL A 90 12.63 -9.51 15.36
C VAL A 90 12.54 -11.03 15.35
N GLY A 91 13.61 -11.70 15.73
CA GLY A 91 13.72 -13.14 15.90
C GLY A 91 14.08 -13.55 17.33
N PHE A 92 13.60 -14.72 17.74
CA PHE A 92 13.81 -15.28 19.06
C PHE A 92 14.65 -16.55 19.06
N THR A 93 14.68 -17.29 17.96
CA THR A 93 15.34 -18.60 17.82
C THR A 93 16.51 -18.52 16.84
N LYS A 94 17.32 -19.58 16.78
CA LYS A 94 18.41 -19.68 15.79
C LYS A 94 17.86 -19.77 14.36
N GLU A 95 16.76 -20.47 14.17
CA GLU A 95 16.05 -20.59 12.89
C GLU A 95 15.52 -19.22 12.43
N ASP A 96 15.05 -18.38 13.39
CA ASP A 96 14.68 -16.99 13.07
C ASP A 96 15.90 -16.20 12.59
N LYS A 97 17.07 -16.38 13.21
CA LYS A 97 18.30 -15.70 12.80
C LYS A 97 18.72 -16.07 11.38
N GLU A 98 18.62 -17.33 11.00
CA GLU A 98 18.90 -17.80 9.63
C GLU A 98 17.98 -17.09 8.61
N LYS A 99 16.68 -17.04 8.88
CA LYS A 99 15.71 -16.30 8.05
C LYS A 99 16.01 -14.81 7.96
N LEU A 100 16.44 -14.18 9.06
CA LEU A 100 16.84 -12.77 9.03
C LEU A 100 18.06 -12.53 8.15
N ILE A 101 19.01 -13.48 8.11
CA ILE A 101 20.18 -13.43 7.20
C ILE A 101 19.71 -13.55 5.75
N GLU A 102 18.84 -14.51 5.43
CA GLU A 102 18.25 -14.67 4.09
C GLU A 102 17.51 -13.39 3.65
N MET A 103 16.74 -12.79 4.55
CA MET A 103 16.05 -11.51 4.27
C MET A 103 17.01 -10.36 4.02
N LYS A 104 18.13 -10.31 4.75
CA LYS A 104 19.19 -9.32 4.53
C LYS A 104 19.81 -9.50 3.14
N GLU A 105 20.22 -10.70 2.78
CA GLU A 105 20.80 -11.03 1.47
C GLU A 105 19.82 -10.68 0.34
N GLN A 106 18.55 -11.05 0.48
CA GLN A 106 17.51 -10.67 -0.47
C GLN A 106 17.39 -9.15 -0.61
N GLY A 107 17.43 -8.44 0.50
CA GLY A 107 17.37 -6.98 0.51
C GLY A 107 18.57 -6.32 -0.17
N GLU A 108 19.77 -6.86 0.03
CA GLU A 108 21.00 -6.41 -0.65
C GLU A 108 20.93 -6.65 -2.17
N ILE A 109 20.40 -7.79 -2.60
CA ILE A 109 20.13 -8.07 -4.03
C ILE A 109 19.13 -7.05 -4.62
N ASN A 110 18.14 -6.63 -3.84
CA ASN A 110 17.18 -5.61 -4.25
C ASN A 110 17.77 -4.19 -4.25
N GLY A 111 18.99 -3.98 -3.73
CA GLY A 111 19.65 -2.68 -3.66
C GLY A 111 19.40 -1.90 -2.37
N VAL A 112 18.77 -2.51 -1.36
CA VAL A 112 18.51 -1.86 -0.06
C VAL A 112 19.82 -1.70 0.71
N LYS A 113 20.13 -0.47 1.12
CA LYS A 113 21.38 -0.11 1.81
C LYS A 113 21.23 -0.15 3.34
N GLY A 114 22.32 -0.46 4.03
CA GLY A 114 22.41 -0.31 5.49
C GLY A 114 21.68 -1.38 6.30
N LEU A 115 21.33 -2.53 5.70
CA LEU A 115 20.71 -3.64 6.43
C LEU A 115 21.72 -4.32 7.35
N GLU A 116 21.34 -4.49 8.62
CA GLU A 116 22.21 -5.08 9.65
C GLU A 116 21.51 -6.20 10.42
N ILE A 117 22.21 -7.32 10.64
CA ILE A 117 21.79 -8.30 11.66
C ILE A 117 22.36 -7.85 12.99
N ILE A 118 21.48 -7.56 13.92
CA ILE A 118 21.82 -7.03 15.24
C ILE A 118 21.41 -8.01 16.35
N ASP A 119 22.09 -7.90 17.49
CA ASP A 119 21.83 -8.68 18.70
C ASP A 119 20.86 -7.98 19.65
N LYS A 120 20.57 -8.65 20.77
CA LYS A 120 19.66 -8.17 21.82
C LYS A 120 20.10 -6.82 22.39
N ASP A 121 21.38 -6.61 22.61
CA ASP A 121 21.87 -5.38 23.23
C ASP A 121 21.68 -4.19 22.29
N ARG A 122 21.93 -4.40 21.01
CA ARG A 122 21.68 -3.38 20.00
C ARG A 122 20.18 -3.12 19.78
N ILE A 123 19.32 -4.14 19.84
CA ILE A 123 17.86 -3.96 19.84
C ILE A 123 17.45 -3.04 20.99
N LYS A 124 17.93 -3.29 22.20
CA LYS A 124 17.60 -2.49 23.39
C LYS A 124 18.12 -1.05 23.32
N GLN A 125 19.25 -0.81 22.67
CA GLN A 125 19.74 0.55 22.41
C GLN A 125 18.84 1.32 21.46
N LEU A 126 18.37 0.67 20.39
CA LEU A 126 17.52 1.28 19.36
C LEU A 126 16.06 1.44 19.81
N SER A 127 15.53 0.43 20.49
CA SER A 127 14.13 0.37 20.94
C SER A 127 14.05 -0.36 22.29
N PRO A 128 14.20 0.34 23.42
CA PRO A 128 14.40 -0.25 24.75
C PRO A 128 13.31 -1.22 25.20
N TYR A 129 12.11 -1.06 24.68
CA TYR A 129 10.93 -1.83 25.10
C TYR A 129 10.57 -2.96 24.12
N VAL A 130 11.30 -3.10 23.02
CA VAL A 130 11.15 -4.22 22.07
C VAL A 130 11.95 -5.41 22.58
N GLU A 131 11.32 -6.59 22.60
CA GLU A 131 11.94 -7.86 22.98
C GLU A 131 12.35 -8.67 21.77
N GLY A 132 13.53 -9.30 21.82
CA GLY A 132 14.08 -10.18 20.80
C GLY A 132 15.51 -10.57 21.11
N ASN A 133 15.98 -11.67 20.52
CA ASN A 133 17.37 -12.13 20.63
C ASN A 133 18.21 -11.64 19.45
N PHE A 134 17.59 -11.51 18.30
CA PHE A 134 18.19 -11.03 17.05
C PHE A 134 17.20 -10.14 16.32
N ALA A 135 17.69 -9.25 15.47
CA ALA A 135 16.82 -8.55 14.53
C ALA A 135 17.57 -8.22 13.23
N LEU A 136 16.81 -8.13 12.13
CA LEU A 136 17.22 -7.39 10.95
C LEU A 136 16.82 -5.93 11.17
N TYR A 137 17.80 -5.05 11.25
CA TYR A 137 17.61 -3.60 11.31
C TYR A 137 17.66 -3.01 9.89
N SER A 138 16.63 -2.24 9.54
CA SER A 138 16.54 -1.50 8.27
C SER A 138 16.46 0.00 8.58
N PRO A 139 17.55 0.77 8.45
CA PRO A 139 17.57 2.20 8.80
C PRO A 139 16.71 3.06 7.87
N ASN A 140 16.53 2.65 6.62
CA ASN A 140 15.84 3.43 5.59
C ASN A 140 14.31 3.28 5.62
N THR A 141 13.77 2.42 6.47
CA THR A 141 12.32 2.33 6.67
C THR A 141 11.82 3.59 7.38
N GLY A 142 10.65 4.07 6.97
CA GLY A 142 10.00 5.22 7.59
C GLY A 142 8.52 4.98 7.86
N ILE A 143 7.90 6.00 8.43
CA ILE A 143 6.46 6.09 8.63
C ILE A 143 5.95 7.42 8.08
N LEU A 144 4.74 7.42 7.56
CA LEU A 144 4.07 8.59 6.99
C LEU A 144 2.57 8.56 7.27
N ASN A 145 1.90 9.70 7.04
CA ASN A 145 0.44 9.74 7.04
C ASN A 145 -0.07 9.46 5.62
N PRO A 146 -0.72 8.30 5.35
CA PRO A 146 -1.14 7.92 4.01
C PRO A 146 -2.25 8.81 3.45
N PHE A 147 -3.09 9.40 4.31
CA PHE A 147 -4.13 10.36 3.90
C PHE A 147 -3.49 11.63 3.36
N ILE A 148 -2.63 12.29 4.16
CA ILE A 148 -1.98 13.54 3.75
C ILE A 148 -1.15 13.32 2.49
N TYR A 149 -0.44 12.19 2.39
CA TYR A 149 0.31 11.84 1.18
C TYR A 149 -0.57 11.78 -0.06
N THR A 150 -1.69 11.04 -0.01
CA THR A 150 -2.59 10.89 -1.16
C THR A 150 -3.29 12.19 -1.50
N ILE A 151 -3.74 12.95 -0.49
CA ILE A 151 -4.40 14.24 -0.66
C ILE A 151 -3.44 15.25 -1.30
N ALA A 152 -2.21 15.35 -0.79
CA ALA A 152 -1.19 16.26 -1.35
C ALA A 152 -0.89 15.97 -2.83
N MET A 153 -0.83 14.68 -3.23
CA MET A 153 -0.71 14.30 -4.64
C MET A 153 -1.90 14.77 -5.47
N ALA A 154 -3.12 14.58 -4.96
CA ALA A 154 -4.34 14.97 -5.65
C ALA A 154 -4.48 16.51 -5.77
N GLU A 155 -4.24 17.23 -4.68
CA GLU A 155 -4.31 18.70 -4.64
C GLU A 155 -3.29 19.32 -5.59
N ASN A 156 -2.05 18.83 -5.58
CA ASN A 156 -1.03 19.31 -6.50
C ASN A 156 -1.42 19.06 -7.97
N ALA A 157 -2.03 17.91 -8.27
CA ALA A 157 -2.56 17.63 -9.61
C ALA A 157 -3.69 18.61 -9.99
N VAL A 158 -4.61 18.91 -9.05
CA VAL A 158 -5.71 19.87 -9.27
C VAL A 158 -5.19 21.28 -9.51
N GLU A 159 -4.22 21.75 -8.72
CA GLU A 159 -3.57 23.05 -8.91
C GLU A 159 -2.91 23.19 -10.30
N ASN A 160 -2.44 22.06 -10.86
CA ASN A 160 -1.88 21.99 -12.20
C ASN A 160 -2.92 21.63 -13.29
N GLY A 161 -4.22 21.76 -13.00
CA GLY A 161 -5.31 21.73 -13.98
C GLY A 161 -6.00 20.38 -14.19
N VAL A 162 -5.65 19.33 -13.44
CA VAL A 162 -6.37 18.05 -13.46
C VAL A 162 -7.75 18.21 -12.83
N LYS A 163 -8.77 17.59 -13.39
CA LYS A 163 -10.14 17.62 -12.86
C LYS A 163 -10.47 16.33 -12.13
N TYR A 164 -10.82 16.42 -10.86
CA TYR A 164 -11.36 15.29 -10.10
C TYR A 164 -12.87 15.33 -10.09
N PHE A 165 -13.49 14.19 -10.42
CA PHE A 165 -14.91 13.95 -10.34
C PHE A 165 -15.16 12.88 -9.27
N LEU A 166 -15.47 13.35 -8.08
CA LEU A 166 -15.79 12.52 -6.91
C LEU A 166 -17.25 12.06 -7.00
N ASP A 167 -17.58 10.94 -6.33
CA ASP A 167 -18.90 10.31 -6.38
C ASP A 167 -19.32 10.00 -7.83
N ASN A 168 -18.34 9.52 -8.63
CA ASN A 168 -18.49 9.17 -10.03
C ASN A 168 -17.99 7.74 -10.28
N GLU A 169 -18.76 6.74 -9.84
CA GLU A 169 -18.47 5.33 -10.06
C GLU A 169 -18.57 4.98 -11.54
N VAL A 170 -17.48 4.45 -12.11
CA VAL A 170 -17.49 3.95 -13.48
C VAL A 170 -18.27 2.64 -13.55
N VAL A 171 -19.36 2.64 -14.31
CA VAL A 171 -20.28 1.50 -14.43
C VAL A 171 -20.23 0.83 -15.80
N ASN A 172 -19.71 1.51 -16.82
CA ASN A 172 -19.51 0.94 -18.14
C ASN A 172 -18.48 1.73 -18.94
N ILE A 173 -17.71 1.03 -19.78
CA ILE A 173 -16.76 1.62 -20.71
C ILE A 173 -17.03 1.03 -22.11
N LYS A 174 -17.14 1.89 -23.11
CA LYS A 174 -17.23 1.51 -24.51
C LYS A 174 -16.12 2.18 -25.29
N LYS A 175 -15.44 1.42 -26.13
CA LYS A 175 -14.50 1.97 -27.12
C LYS A 175 -15.25 2.24 -28.42
N SER A 176 -14.99 3.38 -29.08
CA SER A 176 -15.58 3.66 -30.40
C SER A 176 -15.12 2.61 -31.39
N SER A 177 -16.04 2.17 -32.22
CA SER A 177 -15.77 1.25 -33.36
C SER A 177 -15.14 1.95 -34.57
N ASP A 178 -15.00 3.26 -34.52
CA ASP A 178 -14.39 4.06 -35.58
C ASP A 178 -12.87 4.00 -35.42
N GLU A 179 -12.18 3.29 -36.32
CA GLU A 179 -10.71 3.05 -36.23
C GLU A 179 -9.89 4.34 -36.22
N ASP A 180 -10.41 5.43 -36.84
CA ASP A 180 -9.78 6.74 -36.86
C ASP A 180 -9.95 7.53 -35.55
N ASN A 181 -10.90 7.13 -34.70
CA ASN A 181 -11.21 7.80 -33.43
C ASN A 181 -11.13 6.82 -32.25
N ASN A 182 -9.93 6.46 -31.80
CA ASN A 182 -9.70 5.67 -30.58
C ASN A 182 -10.20 6.41 -29.32
N ILE A 183 -11.51 6.62 -29.19
CA ILE A 183 -12.15 7.34 -28.10
C ILE A 183 -12.91 6.36 -27.22
N PHE A 184 -12.68 6.45 -25.93
CA PHE A 184 -13.50 5.75 -24.93
C PHE A 184 -14.66 6.63 -24.48
N GLU A 185 -15.85 6.06 -24.44
CA GLU A 185 -17.01 6.58 -23.72
C GLU A 185 -17.09 5.88 -22.36
N ILE A 186 -16.91 6.65 -21.30
CA ILE A 186 -16.88 6.18 -19.92
C ILE A 186 -18.15 6.66 -19.25
N ARG A 187 -19.03 5.71 -18.92
CA ARG A 187 -20.27 5.99 -18.20
C ARG A 187 -20.08 5.79 -16.71
N THR A 188 -20.39 6.81 -15.93
CA THR A 188 -20.49 6.73 -14.48
C THR A 188 -21.95 6.66 -14.04
N ASN A 189 -22.17 6.46 -12.74
CA ASN A 189 -23.49 6.56 -12.11
C ASN A 189 -24.16 7.94 -12.30
N LYS A 190 -23.40 8.99 -12.66
CA LYS A 190 -23.90 10.37 -12.79
C LYS A 190 -23.80 10.93 -14.22
N ASN A 191 -22.69 10.67 -14.92
CA ASN A 191 -22.35 11.37 -16.14
C ASN A 191 -21.73 10.42 -17.20
N ILE A 192 -21.52 10.96 -18.39
CA ILE A 192 -20.75 10.31 -19.46
C ILE A 192 -19.55 11.18 -19.78
N TYR A 193 -18.36 10.57 -19.77
CA TYR A 193 -17.10 11.20 -20.11
C TYR A 193 -16.53 10.60 -21.40
N LYS A 194 -15.76 11.39 -22.14
CA LYS A 194 -15.05 10.91 -23.33
C LYS A 194 -13.55 11.19 -23.15
N SER A 195 -12.72 10.18 -23.42
CA SER A 195 -11.28 10.26 -23.31
C SER A 195 -10.57 9.49 -24.42
N LYS A 196 -9.36 9.95 -24.80
CA LYS A 196 -8.51 9.23 -25.75
C LYS A 196 -7.77 8.07 -25.07
N TRP A 197 -7.36 8.24 -23.81
CA TRP A 197 -6.66 7.25 -23.01
C TRP A 197 -7.41 6.95 -21.72
N ILE A 198 -7.31 5.71 -21.28
CA ILE A 198 -7.74 5.30 -19.93
C ILE A 198 -6.56 4.70 -19.20
N ILE A 199 -6.40 5.08 -17.93
CA ILE A 199 -5.49 4.45 -16.99
C ILE A 199 -6.33 3.87 -15.85
N ASN A 200 -6.32 2.55 -15.73
CA ASN A 200 -7.03 1.83 -14.68
C ASN A 200 -6.20 1.80 -13.39
N CYS A 201 -6.62 2.58 -12.40
CA CYS A 201 -6.04 2.65 -11.04
C CYS A 201 -7.09 2.31 -9.98
N ALA A 202 -8.11 1.50 -10.32
CA ALA A 202 -9.28 1.26 -9.49
C ALA A 202 -9.06 0.28 -8.31
N GLY A 203 -7.81 -0.05 -7.98
CA GLY A 203 -7.45 -0.84 -6.79
C GLY A 203 -8.25 -2.13 -6.66
N LEU A 204 -9.09 -2.25 -5.62
CA LEU A 204 -9.96 -3.40 -5.39
C LEU A 204 -10.93 -3.69 -6.55
N ASN A 205 -11.27 -2.69 -7.36
CA ASN A 205 -12.20 -2.84 -8.48
C ASN A 205 -11.49 -2.83 -9.85
N SER A 206 -10.15 -2.94 -9.89
CA SER A 206 -9.38 -2.91 -11.14
C SER A 206 -9.77 -4.04 -12.10
N ASP A 207 -10.09 -5.22 -11.58
CA ASP A 207 -10.61 -6.35 -12.37
C ASP A 207 -12.00 -6.06 -12.99
N LYS A 208 -12.89 -5.35 -12.26
CA LYS A 208 -14.20 -4.95 -12.80
C LYS A 208 -14.05 -3.97 -13.96
N ILE A 209 -13.11 -3.02 -13.84
CA ILE A 209 -12.80 -2.07 -14.92
C ILE A 209 -12.22 -2.81 -16.12
N GLY A 210 -11.29 -3.74 -15.91
CA GLY A 210 -10.74 -4.59 -16.98
C GLY A 210 -11.82 -5.37 -17.71
N LYS A 211 -12.74 -6.01 -16.98
CA LYS A 211 -13.87 -6.78 -17.56
C LYS A 211 -14.79 -5.95 -18.44
N MET A 212 -14.98 -4.66 -18.17
CA MET A 212 -15.76 -3.77 -19.04
C MET A 212 -15.16 -3.61 -20.45
N LEU A 213 -13.85 -3.92 -20.58
CA LEU A 213 -13.10 -3.88 -21.84
C LEU A 213 -12.74 -5.28 -22.37
N GLY A 214 -13.27 -6.35 -21.76
CA GLY A 214 -13.04 -7.74 -22.19
C GLY A 214 -11.78 -8.39 -21.62
N ILE A 215 -11.18 -7.82 -20.56
CA ILE A 215 -10.03 -8.41 -19.85
C ILE A 215 -10.55 -9.31 -18.74
N ASP A 216 -10.55 -10.63 -18.96
CA ASP A 216 -11.06 -11.63 -18.00
C ASP A 216 -9.94 -12.38 -17.27
N GLU A 217 -8.68 -12.14 -17.61
CA GLU A 217 -7.52 -12.87 -17.08
C GLU A 217 -7.18 -12.52 -15.62
N TYR A 218 -7.67 -11.39 -15.11
CA TYR A 218 -7.42 -10.96 -13.73
C TYR A 218 -8.68 -11.04 -12.88
N THR A 219 -8.50 -11.57 -11.67
CA THR A 219 -9.51 -11.54 -10.60
C THR A 219 -8.87 -11.00 -9.33
N ILE A 220 -9.49 -10.00 -8.73
CA ILE A 220 -9.06 -9.48 -7.43
C ILE A 220 -9.71 -10.30 -6.32
N HIS A 221 -8.88 -10.96 -5.53
CA HIS A 221 -9.25 -11.69 -4.32
C HIS A 221 -9.06 -10.75 -3.10
N PRO A 222 -10.16 -10.25 -2.51
CA PRO A 222 -10.04 -9.32 -1.38
C PRO A 222 -9.46 -10.02 -0.16
N CYS A 223 -8.42 -9.42 0.43
CA CYS A 223 -7.79 -9.94 1.64
C CYS A 223 -7.80 -8.87 2.73
N ARG A 224 -8.71 -9.02 3.70
CA ARG A 224 -8.90 -8.08 4.81
C ARG A 224 -7.75 -8.18 5.81
N GLY A 225 -7.31 -7.02 6.27
CA GLY A 225 -6.37 -6.88 7.38
C GLY A 225 -6.94 -5.96 8.42
N GLU A 226 -7.19 -6.47 9.61
CA GLU A 226 -7.70 -5.71 10.75
C GLU A 226 -6.53 -5.10 11.53
N TYR A 227 -6.73 -3.85 11.94
CA TYR A 227 -5.80 -3.08 12.76
C TYR A 227 -6.50 -2.58 14.02
N PHE A 228 -5.74 -2.52 15.09
CA PHE A 228 -6.14 -1.87 16.32
C PHE A 228 -5.19 -0.74 16.65
N ILE A 229 -5.72 0.36 17.17
CA ILE A 229 -4.99 1.57 17.51
C ILE A 229 -4.83 1.62 19.02
N LEU A 230 -3.58 1.74 19.47
CA LEU A 230 -3.24 1.96 20.87
C LEU A 230 -3.12 3.46 21.15
N ASP A 231 -3.44 3.83 22.39
CA ASP A 231 -3.33 5.20 22.91
C ASP A 231 -1.89 5.74 22.76
N GLN A 232 -1.76 7.04 22.53
CA GLN A 232 -0.47 7.74 22.43
C GLN A 232 0.42 7.54 23.66
N LYS A 233 -0.15 7.26 24.84
CA LYS A 233 0.62 6.89 26.04
C LYS A 233 1.52 5.68 25.81
N VAL A 234 1.15 4.78 24.91
CA VAL A 234 1.94 3.61 24.51
C VAL A 234 2.98 3.99 23.45
N GLY A 235 2.67 4.96 22.60
CA GLY A 235 3.54 5.39 21.50
C GLY A 235 4.92 5.86 21.95
N ARG A 236 5.02 6.45 23.13
CA ARG A 236 6.32 6.86 23.72
C ARG A 236 7.30 5.70 23.98
N TYR A 237 6.81 4.46 23.99
CA TYR A 237 7.61 3.26 24.24
C TYR A 237 8.00 2.53 22.95
N LEU A 238 7.43 2.90 21.80
CA LEU A 238 7.74 2.30 20.51
C LEU A 238 8.10 3.39 19.49
N ASN A 239 9.38 3.51 19.19
CA ASN A 239 9.94 4.58 18.36
C ASN A 239 10.11 4.18 16.87
N MET A 240 9.96 2.90 16.53
CA MET A 240 10.08 2.36 15.17
C MET A 240 9.20 1.14 14.98
N PRO A 241 8.83 0.79 13.74
CA PRO A 241 8.13 -0.46 13.44
C PRO A 241 8.91 -1.68 13.92
N ALA A 242 8.22 -2.59 14.61
CA ALA A 242 8.75 -3.87 15.08
C ALA A 242 7.87 -5.03 14.59
N TYR A 243 8.43 -5.93 13.81
CA TYR A 243 7.75 -7.04 13.15
C TYR A 243 8.36 -8.36 13.59
N PRO A 244 7.59 -9.46 13.69
CA PRO A 244 8.16 -10.79 13.83
C PRO A 244 8.80 -11.24 12.52
N VAL A 245 9.69 -12.22 12.59
CA VAL A 245 10.11 -12.97 11.42
C VAL A 245 8.88 -13.59 10.74
N PRO A 246 8.69 -13.42 9.44
CA PRO A 246 7.55 -13.98 8.73
C PRO A 246 7.42 -15.48 8.92
N ASN A 247 6.20 -15.96 9.25
CA ASN A 247 5.89 -17.37 9.32
C ASN A 247 4.95 -17.74 8.16
N PRO A 248 5.42 -18.51 7.17
CA PRO A 248 4.61 -18.89 6.00
C PRO A 248 3.29 -19.59 6.37
N LYS A 249 3.26 -20.30 7.50
CA LYS A 249 2.06 -21.00 7.99
C LYS A 249 0.95 -20.07 8.48
N MET A 250 1.26 -18.80 8.73
CA MET A 250 0.32 -17.79 9.21
C MET A 250 -0.22 -16.87 8.10
N GLY A 251 0.10 -17.14 6.84
CA GLY A 251 -0.49 -16.46 5.68
C GLY A 251 -0.11 -14.99 5.49
N GLY A 252 0.94 -14.51 6.16
CA GLY A 252 1.36 -13.11 6.05
C GLY A 252 2.68 -12.80 6.74
N LEU A 253 3.04 -11.50 6.76
CA LEU A 253 4.27 -10.98 7.39
C LEU A 253 4.24 -11.02 8.94
N GLY A 254 3.19 -11.60 9.54
CA GLY A 254 2.96 -11.60 10.98
C GLY A 254 2.35 -10.28 11.48
N ILE A 255 2.17 -10.17 12.81
CA ILE A 255 1.55 -9.03 13.45
C ILE A 255 2.58 -7.94 13.65
N HIS A 256 2.36 -6.79 13.06
CA HIS A 256 3.23 -5.63 13.12
C HIS A 256 2.82 -4.69 14.23
N LEU A 257 3.80 -4.08 14.84
CA LEU A 257 3.67 -2.92 15.71
C LEU A 257 4.26 -1.73 14.98
N THR A 258 3.46 -0.73 14.68
CA THR A 258 3.87 0.41 13.87
C THR A 258 3.50 1.71 14.58
N PRO A 259 4.46 2.55 14.99
CA PRO A 259 4.13 3.89 15.46
C PRO A 259 3.57 4.74 14.30
N SER A 260 2.59 5.56 14.58
CA SER A 260 2.08 6.55 13.63
C SER A 260 2.83 7.88 13.75
N ILE A 261 2.69 8.73 12.73
CA ILE A 261 3.19 10.11 12.79
C ILE A 261 2.58 10.88 13.95
N ASP A 262 1.33 10.58 14.30
CA ASP A 262 0.56 11.26 15.33
C ASP A 262 0.83 10.70 16.74
N GLY A 263 1.73 9.71 16.88
CA GLY A 263 2.18 9.17 18.16
C GLY A 263 1.34 8.00 18.70
N ASN A 264 0.35 7.51 17.97
CA ASN A 264 -0.34 6.27 18.28
C ASN A 264 0.50 5.06 17.85
N VAL A 265 0.14 3.86 18.27
CA VAL A 265 0.70 2.62 17.76
C VAL A 265 -0.40 1.81 17.09
N PHE A 266 -0.16 1.39 15.85
CA PHE A 266 -1.00 0.40 15.17
C PHE A 266 -0.48 -1.00 15.49
N ILE A 267 -1.39 -1.90 15.84
CA ILE A 267 -1.14 -3.34 15.94
C ILE A 267 -1.95 -4.05 14.88
N GLY A 268 -1.30 -4.86 14.07
CA GLY A 268 -1.88 -5.49 12.89
C GLY A 268 -0.94 -5.32 11.69
N PRO A 269 -1.39 -5.71 10.49
CA PRO A 269 -2.71 -6.23 10.20
C PRO A 269 -2.84 -7.73 10.44
N SER A 270 -4.07 -8.19 10.56
CA SER A 270 -4.41 -9.59 10.30
C SER A 270 -4.40 -9.90 8.80
N SER A 271 -4.69 -11.15 8.43
CA SER A 271 -4.77 -11.56 7.02
C SER A 271 -5.87 -12.59 6.85
N GLU A 272 -6.97 -12.19 6.23
CA GLU A 272 -8.14 -13.02 5.98
C GLU A 272 -8.67 -12.78 4.58
N TYR A 273 -8.77 -13.83 3.76
CA TYR A 273 -9.48 -13.74 2.49
C TYR A 273 -10.98 -13.73 2.75
N ILE A 274 -11.68 -12.79 2.12
CA ILE A 274 -13.10 -12.54 2.25
C ILE A 274 -13.76 -12.50 0.86
N ASP A 275 -15.08 -12.66 0.79
CA ASP A 275 -15.80 -12.64 -0.49
C ASP A 275 -16.14 -11.21 -0.93
N SER A 276 -16.42 -10.32 0.01
CA SER A 276 -16.83 -8.95 -0.27
C SER A 276 -15.63 -7.99 -0.36
N LYS A 277 -15.64 -7.13 -1.36
CA LYS A 277 -14.67 -6.01 -1.48
C LYS A 277 -14.99 -4.81 -0.58
N ASP A 278 -16.15 -4.85 0.09
CA ASP A 278 -16.68 -3.74 0.90
C ASP A 278 -16.90 -4.12 2.38
N ASP A 279 -16.43 -5.31 2.82
CA ASP A 279 -16.50 -5.72 4.22
C ASP A 279 -15.30 -5.23 5.02
N TYR A 280 -15.45 -4.08 5.63
CA TYR A 280 -14.47 -3.44 6.52
C TYR A 280 -14.71 -3.75 8.01
N SER A 281 -15.42 -4.82 8.35
CA SER A 281 -15.65 -5.22 9.73
C SER A 281 -14.35 -5.59 10.45
N THR A 282 -14.37 -5.49 11.78
CA THR A 282 -13.30 -5.92 12.68
C THR A 282 -13.88 -6.85 13.75
N THR A 283 -13.10 -7.81 14.21
CA THR A 283 -13.56 -8.87 15.09
C THR A 283 -12.82 -8.88 16.43
N LYS A 284 -13.50 -9.37 17.48
CA LYS A 284 -12.89 -9.52 18.81
C LYS A 284 -11.83 -10.61 18.82
N GLU A 285 -12.05 -11.66 18.06
CA GLU A 285 -11.16 -12.81 17.92
C GLU A 285 -9.80 -12.37 17.38
N VAL A 286 -9.80 -11.52 16.36
CA VAL A 286 -8.56 -10.93 15.80
C VAL A 286 -7.89 -10.03 16.84
N MET A 287 -8.64 -9.23 17.58
CA MET A 287 -8.07 -8.39 18.63
C MET A 287 -7.30 -9.23 19.66
N ASP A 288 -7.90 -10.32 20.17
CA ASP A 288 -7.28 -11.17 21.17
C ASP A 288 -6.01 -11.86 20.61
N LEU A 289 -6.02 -12.26 19.32
CA LEU A 289 -4.84 -12.77 18.61
C LEU A 289 -3.72 -11.72 18.52
N LEU A 290 -4.05 -10.49 18.11
CA LEU A 290 -3.09 -9.41 17.98
C LEU A 290 -2.43 -9.04 19.31
N ILE A 291 -3.19 -9.04 20.40
CA ILE A 291 -2.65 -8.81 21.77
C ILE A 291 -1.65 -9.90 22.13
N LYS A 292 -2.02 -11.17 21.91
CA LYS A 292 -1.18 -12.32 22.26
C LYS A 292 0.16 -12.29 21.49
N ASP A 293 0.09 -12.15 20.19
CA ASP A 293 1.28 -12.25 19.33
C ASP A 293 2.13 -11.00 19.35
N GLY A 294 1.52 -9.80 19.35
CA GLY A 294 2.21 -8.53 19.48
C GLY A 294 2.88 -8.37 20.84
N GLY A 295 2.27 -8.92 21.91
CA GLY A 295 2.81 -8.92 23.26
C GLY A 295 4.13 -9.69 23.41
N ARG A 296 4.47 -10.59 22.49
CA ARG A 296 5.79 -11.27 22.48
C ARG A 296 6.94 -10.32 22.14
N ILE A 297 6.66 -9.37 21.23
CA ILE A 297 7.66 -8.39 20.78
C ILE A 297 7.61 -7.15 21.65
N PHE A 298 6.42 -6.76 22.12
CA PHE A 298 6.19 -5.56 22.89
C PHE A 298 5.28 -5.86 24.10
N PRO A 299 5.85 -6.31 25.24
CA PRO A 299 5.10 -6.73 26.43
C PRO A 299 4.26 -5.65 27.11
N HIS A 300 4.41 -4.40 26.69
CA HIS A 300 3.65 -3.27 27.23
C HIS A 300 2.22 -3.13 26.68
N ILE A 301 1.80 -3.99 25.76
CA ILE A 301 0.43 -4.00 25.24
C ILE A 301 -0.54 -4.52 26.31
N ARG A 302 -1.61 -3.75 26.56
CA ARG A 302 -2.70 -4.11 27.46
C ARG A 302 -4.03 -3.75 26.83
N LYS A 303 -5.13 -4.44 27.25
CA LYS A 303 -6.49 -4.18 26.69
C LYS A 303 -6.94 -2.72 26.87
N GLU A 304 -6.61 -2.11 28.00
CA GLU A 304 -6.94 -0.72 28.29
C GLU A 304 -6.28 0.32 27.36
N HIS A 305 -5.26 -0.09 26.59
CA HIS A 305 -4.59 0.79 25.64
C HIS A 305 -5.32 0.88 24.28
N PHE A 306 -6.27 0.01 24.02
CA PHE A 306 -6.98 -0.03 22.74
C PHE A 306 -8.06 1.05 22.72
N ILE A 307 -7.94 2.00 21.79
CA ILE A 307 -8.85 3.14 21.68
C ILE A 307 -9.73 3.07 20.45
N ARG A 308 -9.29 2.40 19.37
CA ARG A 308 -10.02 2.28 18.11
C ARG A 308 -9.55 1.07 17.30
N ASN A 309 -10.33 0.74 16.28
CA ASN A 309 -9.99 -0.26 15.28
C ASN A 309 -10.41 0.19 13.88
N PHE A 310 -9.79 -0.40 12.87
CA PHE A 310 -10.17 -0.27 11.47
C PHE A 310 -9.66 -1.49 10.69
N SER A 311 -10.13 -1.65 9.47
CA SER A 311 -9.58 -2.64 8.56
C SER A 311 -9.30 -2.04 7.19
N GLY A 312 -8.38 -2.66 6.46
CA GLY A 312 -8.11 -2.40 5.06
C GLY A 312 -8.21 -3.69 4.26
N ILE A 313 -8.51 -3.58 2.97
CA ILE A 313 -8.62 -4.74 2.08
C ILE A 313 -7.52 -4.64 1.02
N ARG A 314 -6.71 -5.70 0.91
CA ARG A 314 -5.64 -5.81 -0.09
C ARG A 314 -6.21 -6.38 -1.39
N PRO A 315 -5.91 -5.77 -2.55
CA PRO A 315 -6.32 -6.28 -3.86
C PRO A 315 -5.37 -7.39 -4.35
N LYS A 316 -5.48 -8.60 -3.80
CA LYS A 316 -4.62 -9.72 -4.20
C LYS A 316 -5.02 -10.31 -5.53
N LEU A 317 -4.02 -10.67 -6.35
CA LEU A 317 -4.20 -11.32 -7.65
C LEU A 317 -4.26 -12.85 -7.56
N VAL A 318 -3.87 -13.41 -6.41
CA VAL A 318 -3.86 -14.86 -6.20
C VAL A 318 -4.81 -15.25 -5.08
N ALA A 319 -5.52 -16.35 -5.29
CA ALA A 319 -6.37 -16.95 -4.28
C ALA A 319 -5.55 -17.50 -3.11
N LYS A 320 -6.20 -17.72 -1.98
CA LYS A 320 -5.59 -18.24 -0.75
C LYS A 320 -4.82 -19.55 -0.98
N GLU A 321 -5.39 -20.45 -1.76
CA GLU A 321 -4.86 -21.77 -2.08
C GLU A 321 -3.58 -21.74 -2.92
N GLN A 322 -3.36 -20.63 -3.63
CA GLN A 322 -2.21 -20.43 -4.52
C GLN A 322 -1.01 -19.76 -3.84
N GLY A 323 -1.05 -19.53 -2.53
CA GLY A 323 0.05 -18.96 -1.76
C GLY A 323 0.03 -17.45 -1.58
N GLY A 324 -0.96 -16.75 -2.13
CA GLY A 324 -1.28 -15.35 -1.82
C GLY A 324 -0.25 -14.29 -2.21
N TYR A 325 0.72 -14.60 -3.10
CA TYR A 325 1.71 -13.64 -3.60
C TYR A 325 1.76 -13.64 -5.12
N ASP A 326 1.61 -12.47 -5.73
CA ASP A 326 1.95 -12.17 -7.12
C ASP A 326 2.54 -10.76 -7.18
N ASP A 327 3.21 -10.45 -8.29
CA ASP A 327 3.79 -9.13 -8.54
C ASP A 327 2.73 -8.15 -9.03
N PHE A 328 3.03 -6.85 -9.01
CA PHE A 328 2.22 -5.82 -9.64
C PHE A 328 2.03 -6.12 -11.13
N LYS A 329 0.82 -5.92 -11.64
CA LYS A 329 0.55 -5.91 -13.08
C LYS A 329 0.39 -4.47 -13.52
N ILE A 330 1.31 -4.01 -14.34
CA ILE A 330 1.34 -2.66 -14.93
C ILE A 330 1.57 -2.86 -16.42
N GLU A 331 0.51 -2.69 -17.21
CA GLU A 331 0.48 -3.13 -18.58
C GLU A 331 -0.04 -2.04 -19.52
N LEU A 332 0.76 -1.66 -20.50
CA LEU A 332 0.22 -1.06 -21.72
C LEU A 332 -0.36 -2.18 -22.57
N ARG A 333 -1.68 -2.21 -22.69
CA ARG A 333 -2.38 -3.28 -23.40
C ARG A 333 -2.19 -3.14 -24.91
N GLU A 334 -1.69 -4.21 -25.55
CA GLU A 334 -1.54 -4.26 -27.02
C GLU A 334 -2.85 -4.55 -27.72
N ASP A 335 -3.73 -5.35 -27.09
CA ASP A 335 -5.04 -5.74 -27.59
C ASP A 335 -6.10 -4.63 -27.44
N ILE A 336 -5.87 -3.67 -26.53
CA ILE A 336 -6.75 -2.54 -26.30
C ILE A 336 -5.93 -1.26 -26.38
N SER A 337 -5.77 -0.72 -27.61
CA SER A 337 -5.00 0.51 -27.82
C SER A 337 -5.48 1.63 -26.90
N ASN A 338 -4.53 2.40 -26.36
CA ASN A 338 -4.76 3.52 -25.46
C ASN A 338 -5.34 3.15 -24.08
N PHE A 339 -5.08 1.92 -23.61
CA PHE A 339 -5.47 1.48 -22.29
C PHE A 339 -4.25 0.99 -21.51
N ILE A 340 -4.05 1.58 -20.32
CA ILE A 340 -3.02 1.14 -19.35
C ILE A 340 -3.75 0.51 -18.16
N ASN A 341 -3.40 -0.73 -17.85
CA ASN A 341 -4.01 -1.49 -16.77
C ASN A 341 -3.06 -1.64 -15.59
N LEU A 342 -3.44 -1.09 -14.44
CA LEU A 342 -2.75 -1.33 -13.18
C LEU A 342 -3.66 -2.16 -12.27
N THR A 343 -3.24 -3.38 -11.96
CA THR A 343 -4.03 -4.30 -11.13
C THR A 343 -3.16 -5.03 -10.13
N GLY A 344 -3.71 -5.42 -8.99
CA GLY A 344 -2.97 -6.11 -7.93
C GLY A 344 -1.97 -5.21 -7.19
N ILE A 345 -2.14 -3.89 -7.22
CA ILE A 345 -1.24 -2.98 -6.49
C ILE A 345 -1.61 -2.97 -5.01
N GLU A 346 -1.05 -3.93 -4.27
CA GLU A 346 -1.10 -4.01 -2.82
C GLU A 346 0.16 -3.42 -2.15
N SER A 347 0.49 -3.77 -0.90
CA SER A 347 1.79 -3.39 -0.30
C SER A 347 2.95 -4.03 -1.10
N PRO A 348 3.97 -3.23 -1.48
CA PRO A 348 4.31 -1.88 -1.00
C PRO A 348 3.83 -0.70 -1.88
N GLY A 349 2.65 -0.78 -2.48
CA GLY A 349 2.13 0.22 -3.43
C GLY A 349 2.17 1.67 -2.93
N LEU A 350 1.96 1.91 -1.61
CA LEU A 350 2.08 3.26 -1.04
C LEU A 350 3.49 3.84 -1.23
N THR A 351 4.53 3.06 -0.93
CA THR A 351 5.93 3.46 -1.15
C THR A 351 6.26 3.59 -2.63
N SER A 352 5.68 2.72 -3.45
CA SER A 352 5.97 2.59 -4.88
C SER A 352 5.20 3.58 -5.76
N ALA A 353 4.33 4.42 -5.20
CA ALA A 353 3.36 5.18 -5.97
C ALA A 353 4.00 6.18 -6.95
N VAL A 354 5.04 6.89 -6.53
CA VAL A 354 5.74 7.87 -7.38
C VAL A 354 6.51 7.20 -8.54
N PRO A 355 7.36 6.17 -8.30
CA PRO A 355 8.04 5.53 -9.42
C PRO A 355 7.13 4.70 -10.32
N ILE A 356 5.92 4.33 -9.89
CA ILE A 356 4.90 3.73 -10.77
C ILE A 356 4.32 4.80 -11.72
N ALA A 357 4.14 6.01 -11.23
CA ALA A 357 3.58 7.13 -12.00
C ALA A 357 4.52 7.58 -13.14
#